data_797425bb1b095a22759ba91c08b668a5
#
_entry.id   797425bb1b095a22759ba91c08b668a5
#
_cell.length_a   1.000
_cell.length_b   1.000
_cell.length_c   1.000
_cell.angle_alpha   90.00
_cell.angle_beta   90.00
_cell.angle_gamma   90.00
#
_symmetry.space_group_name_H-M   'P 1'
#
loop_
_entity.id
_entity.type
_entity.pdbx_description
1 polymer ?
#
loop_
_entity_poly.entity_id
_entity_poly.type
_entity_poly.pdbx_seq_one_letter_code
_entity_poly.pdbx_strand_id
1 'polypeptide(L)'
;MTQLFITANASEKITDQFRIGLYPFIQYLYSYFPLTSSINGFTTNSSTINYAAANLATLLDTNTNPNLGSGGTHIDTALNGLIANVGDGSTSNNTLPFVFLITDGAQDNQTKGVPNGSWAGSNHATVIDPINTNVCSQLKKRGIIVSVLYVPYQLINPTNPSFAGDEDDYANNNIPNIPASLQGCASPNFFFTANTPADITTALNAMFQQSLVTAHITN
;
A
#
# COMPACT_ATOMS: atom_id res chain seq x y z
N MET A 1 -4.36 -6.54 -8.72
CA MET A 1 -4.11 -5.18 -9.27
C MET A 1 -4.71 -5.01 -10.66
N THR A 2 -4.30 -5.76 -11.66
CA THR A 2 -4.79 -5.61 -13.05
C THR A 2 -6.32 -5.68 -13.15
N GLN A 3 -6.98 -6.61 -12.43
CA GLN A 3 -8.43 -6.72 -12.40
C GLN A 3 -9.11 -5.47 -11.82
N LEU A 4 -8.51 -4.83 -10.82
CA LEU A 4 -9.02 -3.58 -10.26
C LEU A 4 -9.08 -2.47 -11.32
N PHE A 5 -8.02 -2.35 -12.14
CA PHE A 5 -7.97 -1.34 -13.18
C PHE A 5 -8.96 -1.60 -14.32
N ILE A 6 -9.17 -2.88 -14.67
CA ILE A 6 -10.22 -3.25 -15.63
C ILE A 6 -11.59 -2.85 -15.09
N THR A 7 -11.85 -3.16 -13.82
CA THR A 7 -13.13 -2.83 -13.18
C THR A 7 -13.32 -1.32 -13.11
N ALA A 8 -12.30 -0.56 -12.77
CA ALA A 8 -12.33 0.89 -12.74
C ALA A 8 -12.66 1.46 -14.13
N ASN A 9 -11.93 1.06 -15.14
CA ASN A 9 -12.15 1.51 -16.51
C ASN A 9 -13.58 1.16 -17.04
N ALA A 10 -14.07 -0.04 -16.73
CA ALA A 10 -15.42 -0.47 -17.10
C ALA A 10 -16.52 0.26 -16.32
N SER A 11 -16.19 0.84 -15.17
CA SER A 11 -17.13 1.57 -14.32
C SER A 11 -17.19 3.08 -14.62
N GLU A 12 -16.29 3.58 -15.46
CA GLU A 12 -16.29 4.98 -15.88
C GLU A 12 -17.55 5.31 -16.68
N LYS A 13 -18.28 6.33 -16.22
CA LYS A 13 -19.49 6.85 -16.88
C LYS A 13 -19.26 8.17 -17.60
N ILE A 14 -18.21 8.86 -17.21
CA ILE A 14 -17.75 10.10 -17.82
C ILE A 14 -16.24 10.02 -18.04
N THR A 15 -15.74 10.69 -19.05
CA THR A 15 -14.29 10.73 -19.34
C THR A 15 -13.53 11.26 -18.14
N ASP A 16 -12.42 10.62 -17.80
CA ASP A 16 -11.52 11.00 -16.69
C ASP A 16 -12.19 11.01 -15.30
N GLN A 17 -13.19 10.15 -15.11
CA GLN A 17 -13.89 10.02 -13.82
C GLN A 17 -12.93 9.59 -12.70
N PHE A 18 -11.96 8.74 -13.02
CA PHE A 18 -10.99 8.23 -12.07
C PHE A 18 -9.57 8.65 -12.45
N ARG A 19 -8.77 8.88 -11.43
CA ARG A 19 -7.31 9.00 -11.57
C ARG A 19 -6.68 7.99 -10.65
N ILE A 20 -5.77 7.16 -11.19
CA ILE A 20 -5.10 6.12 -10.42
C ILE A 20 -3.58 6.31 -10.55
N GLY A 21 -2.87 6.05 -9.46
CA GLY A 21 -1.43 5.98 -9.40
C GLY A 21 -0.96 4.69 -8.73
N LEU A 22 0.29 4.32 -8.96
CA LEU A 22 0.91 3.13 -8.37
C LEU A 22 2.23 3.53 -7.71
N TYR A 23 2.30 3.31 -6.41
CA TYR A 23 3.38 3.75 -5.55
C TYR A 23 3.91 2.57 -4.73
N PRO A 24 4.74 1.71 -5.30
CA PRO A 24 5.41 0.66 -4.54
C PRO A 24 6.38 1.26 -3.53
N PHE A 25 6.60 0.55 -2.42
CA PHE A 25 7.52 0.98 -1.38
C PHE A 25 8.21 -0.21 -0.71
N ILE A 26 9.41 0.04 -0.24
CA ILE A 26 10.20 -0.80 0.66
C ILE A 26 10.80 0.13 1.71
N GLN A 27 12.00 0.63 1.54
CA GLN A 27 12.58 1.71 2.33
C GLN A 27 12.02 3.08 1.91
N TYR A 28 11.84 3.29 0.61
CA TYR A 28 11.33 4.52 0.04
C TYR A 28 10.02 4.28 -0.70
N LEU A 29 9.17 5.30 -0.71
CA LEU A 29 8.02 5.36 -1.61
C LEU A 29 8.51 5.77 -3.00
N TYR A 30 8.19 4.96 -4.00
CA TYR A 30 8.54 5.24 -5.39
C TYR A 30 7.29 5.59 -6.20
N SER A 31 7.28 6.77 -6.80
CA SER A 31 6.23 7.15 -7.75
C SER A 31 6.48 6.45 -9.08
N TYR A 32 6.13 5.16 -9.14
CA TYR A 32 6.33 4.36 -10.34
C TYR A 32 5.38 4.77 -11.45
N PHE A 33 4.13 5.01 -11.09
CA PHE A 33 3.13 5.54 -11.99
C PHE A 33 2.38 6.66 -11.28
N PRO A 34 2.57 7.91 -11.69
CA PRO A 34 1.89 9.04 -11.06
C PRO A 34 0.38 9.00 -11.34
N LEU A 35 -0.39 9.75 -10.56
CA LEU A 35 -1.83 9.85 -10.76
C LEU A 35 -2.17 10.25 -12.20
N THR A 36 -2.92 9.38 -12.89
CA THR A 36 -3.34 9.56 -14.26
C THR A 36 -4.78 9.14 -14.47
N SER A 37 -5.49 9.81 -15.37
CA SER A 37 -6.79 9.39 -15.89
C SER A 37 -6.68 8.40 -17.07
N SER A 38 -5.50 8.24 -17.65
CA SER A 38 -5.26 7.25 -18.72
C SER A 38 -5.30 5.82 -18.18
N ILE A 39 -6.49 5.37 -17.75
CA ILE A 39 -6.73 4.02 -17.29
C ILE A 39 -7.10 3.16 -18.49
N ASN A 40 -6.13 2.85 -19.32
CA ASN A 40 -6.35 2.01 -20.50
C ASN A 40 -6.42 0.54 -20.08
N GLY A 41 -7.20 -0.24 -20.81
CA GLY A 41 -7.29 -1.68 -20.65
C GLY A 41 -5.93 -2.39 -20.74
N PHE A 42 -5.92 -3.71 -20.71
CA PHE A 42 -4.68 -4.49 -20.85
C PHE A 42 -3.93 -4.11 -22.11
N THR A 43 -2.81 -3.47 -21.95
CA THR A 43 -1.93 -3.14 -23.05
C THR A 43 -0.51 -3.56 -22.70
N THR A 44 0.27 -3.90 -23.70
CA THR A 44 1.71 -4.13 -23.58
C THR A 44 2.50 -2.83 -23.60
N ASN A 45 1.82 -1.70 -23.69
CA ASN A 45 2.46 -0.39 -23.69
C ASN A 45 3.01 -0.07 -22.30
N SER A 46 4.32 0.08 -22.18
CA SER A 46 5.02 0.38 -20.94
C SER A 46 4.61 1.71 -20.28
N SER A 47 3.94 2.59 -21.00
CA SER A 47 3.45 3.85 -20.46
C SER A 47 2.06 3.76 -19.81
N THR A 48 1.44 2.57 -19.76
CA THR A 48 0.14 2.39 -19.13
C THR A 48 0.25 1.83 -17.72
N ILE A 49 -0.71 2.20 -16.87
CA ILE A 49 -0.78 1.72 -15.49
C ILE A 49 -1.00 0.19 -15.41
N ASN A 50 -1.70 -0.39 -16.38
CA ASN A 50 -1.88 -1.85 -16.44
C ASN A 50 -0.57 -2.58 -16.69
N TYR A 51 0.28 -2.05 -17.56
CA TYR A 51 1.62 -2.58 -17.74
C TYR A 51 2.44 -2.48 -16.45
N ALA A 52 2.41 -1.33 -15.79
CA ALA A 52 3.09 -1.11 -14.52
C ALA A 52 2.64 -2.13 -13.47
N ALA A 53 1.32 -2.33 -13.34
CA ALA A 53 0.76 -3.28 -12.38
C ALA A 53 1.15 -4.74 -12.70
N ALA A 54 1.20 -5.12 -13.95
CA ALA A 54 1.60 -6.45 -14.38
C ALA A 54 3.08 -6.75 -14.13
N ASN A 55 3.93 -5.73 -14.11
CA ASN A 55 5.38 -5.87 -13.92
C ASN A 55 5.84 -5.52 -12.49
N LEU A 56 4.93 -5.37 -11.54
CA LEU A 56 5.23 -4.95 -10.17
C LEU A 56 6.24 -5.87 -9.47
N ALA A 57 6.15 -7.18 -9.68
CA ALA A 57 7.07 -8.14 -9.08
C ALA A 57 8.53 -7.91 -9.50
N THR A 58 8.76 -7.59 -10.79
CA THR A 58 10.11 -7.25 -11.29
C THR A 58 10.57 -5.90 -10.72
N LEU A 59 9.65 -4.96 -10.57
CA LEU A 59 9.94 -3.66 -10.00
C LEU A 59 10.40 -3.74 -8.54
N LEU A 60 9.83 -4.66 -7.77
CA LEU A 60 10.16 -4.89 -6.37
C LEU A 60 11.48 -5.67 -6.16
N ASP A 61 12.22 -6.00 -7.20
CA ASP A 61 13.56 -6.54 -7.07
C ASP A 61 14.53 -5.45 -6.58
N THR A 62 14.76 -5.46 -5.28
CA THR A 62 15.58 -4.46 -4.58
C THR A 62 17.06 -4.50 -4.95
N ASN A 63 17.54 -5.60 -5.52
CA ASN A 63 18.93 -5.69 -5.97
C ASN A 63 19.20 -4.81 -7.20
N THR A 64 18.16 -4.50 -7.94
CA THR A 64 18.26 -3.77 -9.20
C THR A 64 17.57 -2.41 -9.21
N ASN A 65 16.71 -2.14 -8.23
CA ASN A 65 15.93 -0.89 -8.19
C ASN A 65 16.31 0.01 -6.99
N PRO A 66 17.24 0.95 -7.17
CA PRO A 66 17.66 1.85 -6.09
C PRO A 66 16.58 2.83 -5.65
N ASN A 67 15.51 3.03 -6.43
CA ASN A 67 14.42 3.93 -6.08
C ASN A 67 13.56 3.45 -4.92
N LEU A 68 13.58 2.15 -4.65
CA LEU A 68 12.85 1.55 -3.53
C LEU A 68 13.71 1.43 -2.26
N GLY A 69 15.03 1.55 -2.39
CA GLY A 69 15.95 1.21 -1.31
C GLY A 69 16.01 -0.30 -1.08
N SER A 70 16.49 -0.69 0.08
CA SER A 70 16.62 -2.10 0.47
C SER A 70 16.57 -2.22 1.99
N GLY A 71 16.23 -3.40 2.48
CA GLY A 71 15.97 -3.62 3.91
C GLY A 71 14.47 -3.50 4.19
N GLY A 72 14.04 -3.52 5.37
CA GLY A 72 12.68 -3.59 5.88
C GLY A 72 11.50 -2.97 5.12
N THR A 73 10.36 -3.00 5.73
CA THR A 73 9.12 -2.43 5.17
C THR A 73 8.75 -1.16 5.93
N HIS A 74 8.94 0.02 5.31
CA HIS A 74 8.78 1.31 5.96
C HIS A 74 7.40 1.92 5.69
N ILE A 75 6.33 1.36 6.26
CA ILE A 75 4.94 1.75 5.98
C ILE A 75 4.67 3.20 6.36
N ASP A 76 5.11 3.64 7.55
CA ASP A 76 4.92 5.02 8.02
C ASP A 76 5.60 6.03 7.09
N THR A 77 6.81 5.73 6.63
CA THR A 77 7.56 6.56 5.67
C THR A 77 6.83 6.64 4.34
N ALA A 78 6.32 5.50 3.85
CA ALA A 78 5.58 5.43 2.60
C ALA A 78 4.29 6.25 2.65
N LEU A 79 3.50 6.11 3.71
CA LEU A 79 2.25 6.86 3.89
C LEU A 79 2.50 8.37 4.04
N ASN A 80 3.57 8.78 4.73
CA ASN A 80 3.98 10.18 4.79
C ASN A 80 4.35 10.72 3.40
N GLY A 81 5.07 9.95 2.60
CA GLY A 81 5.42 10.30 1.23
C GLY A 81 4.21 10.47 0.31
N LEU A 82 3.15 9.71 0.53
CA LEU A 82 1.91 9.83 -0.23
C LEU A 82 1.16 11.14 0.01
N ILE A 83 1.29 11.76 1.16
CA ILE A 83 0.59 13.01 1.49
C ILE A 83 0.80 14.10 0.42
N ALA A 84 1.99 14.17 -0.15
CA ALA A 84 2.32 15.12 -1.20
C ALA A 84 1.71 14.75 -2.58
N ASN A 85 1.40 13.49 -2.80
CA ASN A 85 1.01 12.96 -4.12
C ASN A 85 -0.50 12.79 -4.29
N VAL A 86 -1.23 12.54 -3.20
CA VAL A 86 -2.66 12.17 -3.27
C VAL A 86 -3.58 13.39 -3.35
N GLY A 87 -3.11 14.56 -2.94
CA GLY A 87 -3.92 15.77 -2.85
C GLY A 87 -4.71 15.87 -1.55
N ASP A 88 -5.66 16.77 -1.50
CA ASP A 88 -6.44 17.10 -0.31
C ASP A 88 -7.94 17.04 -0.64
N GLY A 89 -8.67 16.18 0.04
CA GLY A 89 -10.12 16.04 -0.11
C GLY A 89 -10.92 17.21 0.50
N SER A 90 -10.25 18.12 1.20
CA SER A 90 -10.87 19.31 1.80
C SER A 90 -10.98 20.47 0.82
N THR A 91 -10.36 20.40 -0.36
CA THR A 91 -10.36 21.47 -1.34
C THR A 91 -11.55 21.42 -2.28
N SER A 92 -11.94 22.57 -2.79
CA SER A 92 -13.14 22.81 -3.61
C SER A 92 -13.17 22.10 -4.97
N ASN A 93 -12.26 21.17 -5.25
CA ASN A 93 -12.12 20.54 -6.56
C ASN A 93 -13.00 19.29 -6.76
N ASN A 94 -13.94 19.01 -5.86
CA ASN A 94 -14.86 17.85 -5.93
C ASN A 94 -14.15 16.48 -6.16
N THR A 95 -12.90 16.36 -5.80
CA THR A 95 -12.19 15.09 -5.87
C THR A 95 -12.15 14.43 -4.50
N LEU A 96 -12.51 13.16 -4.43
CA LEU A 96 -12.41 12.37 -3.21
C LEU A 96 -11.18 11.47 -3.31
N PRO A 97 -10.10 11.80 -2.59
CA PRO A 97 -8.87 11.00 -2.66
C PRO A 97 -8.98 9.73 -1.82
N PHE A 98 -8.53 8.62 -2.39
CA PHE A 98 -8.40 7.33 -1.73
C PHE A 98 -6.95 6.88 -1.74
N VAL A 99 -6.50 6.28 -0.66
CA VAL A 99 -5.26 5.52 -0.56
C VAL A 99 -5.61 4.05 -0.33
N PHE A 100 -5.21 3.17 -1.23
CA PHE A 100 -5.32 1.72 -1.08
C PHE A 100 -3.98 1.19 -0.61
N LEU A 101 -3.85 0.92 0.68
CA LEU A 101 -2.69 0.28 1.29
C LEU A 101 -2.87 -1.24 1.26
N ILE A 102 -1.97 -1.94 0.58
CA ILE A 102 -1.94 -3.40 0.50
C ILE A 102 -0.66 -3.85 1.21
N THR A 103 -0.79 -4.57 2.31
CA THR A 103 0.35 -4.93 3.16
C THR A 103 0.04 -6.16 4.02
N ASP A 104 1.08 -6.83 4.48
CA ASP A 104 1.02 -7.82 5.55
C ASP A 104 1.12 -7.16 6.94
N GLY A 105 1.42 -5.87 7.01
CA GLY A 105 1.37 -5.03 8.19
C GLY A 105 2.57 -5.12 9.12
N ALA A 106 3.53 -5.99 8.86
CA ALA A 106 4.80 -5.95 9.55
C ALA A 106 5.63 -4.78 9.05
N GLN A 107 6.12 -3.95 9.96
CA GLN A 107 6.97 -2.81 9.66
C GLN A 107 8.36 -3.04 10.24
N ASP A 108 9.39 -2.74 9.46
CA ASP A 108 10.77 -2.88 9.85
C ASP A 108 11.56 -1.67 9.36
N ASN A 109 12.29 -1.02 10.25
CA ASN A 109 13.10 0.16 9.97
C ASN A 109 14.53 -0.17 9.52
N GLN A 110 14.83 -1.44 9.30
CA GLN A 110 16.12 -1.86 8.79
C GLN A 110 16.34 -1.33 7.37
N THR A 111 17.54 -0.87 7.10
CA THR A 111 17.96 -0.36 5.80
C THR A 111 19.21 -1.05 5.32
N LYS A 112 19.36 -1.17 4.02
CA LYS A 112 20.58 -1.68 3.40
C LYS A 112 20.96 -0.82 2.22
N GLY A 113 22.23 -0.45 2.12
CA GLY A 113 22.72 0.26 0.94
C GLY A 113 22.57 -0.58 -0.33
N VAL A 114 22.12 0.01 -1.42
CA VAL A 114 21.89 -0.66 -2.71
C VAL A 114 22.92 -0.18 -3.73
N PRO A 115 23.55 -1.10 -4.49
CA PRO A 115 23.65 -2.55 -4.31
C PRO A 115 24.74 -2.91 -3.28
N ASN A 116 24.57 -4.02 -2.57
CA ASN A 116 25.57 -4.62 -1.68
C ASN A 116 26.09 -3.76 -0.51
N GLY A 117 25.28 -2.82 0.00
CA GLY A 117 25.62 -2.01 1.16
C GLY A 117 25.57 -2.78 2.48
N SER A 118 26.07 -2.15 3.54
CA SER A 118 25.95 -2.66 4.90
C SER A 118 24.54 -2.50 5.43
N TRP A 119 24.10 -3.40 6.30
CA TRP A 119 22.85 -3.27 7.05
C TRP A 119 22.97 -2.16 8.10
N ALA A 120 21.92 -1.37 8.25
CA ALA A 120 21.80 -0.31 9.25
C ALA A 120 20.36 -0.21 9.75
N GLY A 121 20.18 0.36 10.94
CA GLY A 121 18.88 0.46 11.59
C GLY A 121 18.54 -0.77 12.43
N SER A 122 17.32 -0.77 12.98
CA SER A 122 16.80 -1.87 13.80
C SER A 122 16.10 -2.90 12.92
N ASN A 123 16.43 -4.17 13.12
CA ASN A 123 15.73 -5.30 12.52
C ASN A 123 14.55 -5.79 13.39
N HIS A 124 14.18 -5.03 14.41
CA HIS A 124 13.03 -5.34 15.24
C HIS A 124 11.75 -4.96 14.53
N ALA A 125 11.05 -5.96 13.99
CA ALA A 125 9.77 -5.75 13.35
C ALA A 125 8.74 -5.13 14.33
N THR A 126 7.99 -4.17 13.84
CA THR A 126 6.96 -3.45 14.58
C THR A 126 5.65 -3.45 13.80
N VAL A 127 4.65 -2.75 14.29
CA VAL A 127 3.41 -2.45 13.58
C VAL A 127 3.25 -0.95 13.42
N ILE A 128 2.44 -0.50 12.46
CA ILE A 128 2.05 0.90 12.36
C ILE A 128 1.44 1.32 13.70
N ASP A 129 1.89 2.44 14.24
CA ASP A 129 1.23 3.04 15.40
C ASP A 129 0.08 3.95 14.94
N PRO A 130 -1.18 3.51 15.05
CA PRO A 130 -2.32 4.30 14.59
C PRO A 130 -2.61 5.49 15.51
N ILE A 131 -1.96 5.56 16.68
CA ILE A 131 -2.26 6.54 17.72
C ILE A 131 -1.22 7.66 17.77
N ASN A 132 0.07 7.33 17.78
CA ASN A 132 1.13 8.28 18.10
C ASN A 132 1.87 8.89 16.92
N THR A 133 2.21 8.13 15.89
CA THR A 133 2.89 8.68 14.69
C THR A 133 1.91 9.31 13.73
N ASN A 134 0.70 8.86 13.79
CA ASN A 134 -0.46 9.56 13.30
C ASN A 134 -0.50 9.87 11.81
N VAL A 135 0.33 9.19 11.01
CA VAL A 135 0.29 9.36 9.56
C VAL A 135 -1.09 9.03 8.99
N CYS A 136 -1.70 7.94 9.46
CA CYS A 136 -3.06 7.55 9.06
C CYS A 136 -4.10 8.60 9.48
N SER A 137 -3.96 9.16 10.68
CA SER A 137 -4.83 10.24 11.14
C SER A 137 -4.60 11.53 10.37
N GLN A 138 -3.37 11.83 9.98
CA GLN A 138 -3.07 13.00 9.13
C GLN A 138 -3.74 12.87 7.76
N LEU A 139 -3.65 11.69 7.13
CA LEU A 139 -4.34 11.41 5.87
C LEU A 139 -5.86 11.61 6.04
N LYS A 140 -6.45 11.00 7.07
CA LYS A 140 -7.90 11.11 7.34
C LYS A 140 -8.34 12.55 7.64
N LYS A 141 -7.56 13.32 8.40
CA LYS A 141 -7.83 14.75 8.68
C LYS A 141 -7.81 15.62 7.43
N ARG A 142 -7.08 15.21 6.40
CA ARG A 142 -7.07 15.87 5.09
C ARG A 142 -8.21 15.42 4.18
N GLY A 143 -9.17 14.65 4.68
CA GLY A 143 -10.28 14.13 3.89
C GLY A 143 -9.89 12.97 2.96
N ILE A 144 -8.72 12.36 3.16
CA ILE A 144 -8.26 11.22 2.40
C ILE A 144 -8.84 9.95 3.02
N ILE A 145 -9.48 9.12 2.23
CA ILE A 145 -9.99 7.82 2.67
C ILE A 145 -8.86 6.79 2.56
N VAL A 146 -8.49 6.20 3.69
CA VAL A 146 -7.49 5.14 3.77
C VAL A 146 -8.21 3.81 3.77
N SER A 147 -8.06 3.06 2.68
CA SER A 147 -8.57 1.70 2.52
C SER A 147 -7.42 0.72 2.68
N VAL A 148 -7.52 -0.22 3.60
CA VAL A 148 -6.46 -1.16 3.90
C VAL A 148 -6.87 -2.56 3.49
N LEU A 149 -6.03 -3.23 2.72
CA LEU A 149 -6.08 -4.67 2.47
C LEU A 149 -4.97 -5.34 3.26
N TYR A 150 -5.36 -6.06 4.28
CA TYR A 150 -4.46 -6.86 5.09
C TYR A 150 -4.34 -8.28 4.51
N VAL A 151 -3.12 -8.66 4.14
CA VAL A 151 -2.75 -10.04 3.80
C VAL A 151 -2.03 -10.62 5.02
N PRO A 152 -2.64 -11.55 5.77
CA PRO A 152 -2.10 -11.97 7.05
C PRO A 152 -0.66 -12.44 7.00
N TYR A 153 0.17 -11.80 7.82
CA TYR A 153 1.56 -12.21 8.03
C TYR A 153 1.60 -13.63 8.58
N GLN A 154 2.44 -14.47 8.00
CA GLN A 154 2.53 -15.87 8.38
C GLN A 154 3.60 -16.07 9.46
N LEU A 155 3.34 -16.98 10.39
CA LEU A 155 4.30 -17.36 11.41
C LEU A 155 5.58 -17.92 10.75
N ILE A 156 6.72 -17.36 11.10
CA ILE A 156 8.02 -17.86 10.68
C ILE A 156 8.35 -19.08 11.55
N ASN A 157 8.28 -20.29 10.96
CA ASN A 157 8.53 -21.52 11.68
C ASN A 157 9.09 -22.62 10.74
N PRO A 158 10.31 -23.16 10.98
CA PRO A 158 11.21 -22.74 12.05
C PRO A 158 11.82 -21.35 11.78
N THR A 159 12.15 -20.63 12.85
CA THR A 159 12.92 -19.38 12.76
C THR A 159 14.34 -19.67 12.26
N ASN A 160 14.91 -18.74 11.51
CA ASN A 160 16.28 -18.86 11.06
C ASN A 160 17.24 -18.61 12.25
N PRO A 161 18.16 -19.55 12.59
CA PRO A 161 19.07 -19.36 13.72
C PRO A 161 19.92 -18.08 13.68
N SER A 162 20.14 -17.53 12.48
CA SER A 162 20.89 -16.28 12.29
C SER A 162 20.05 -15.02 12.60
N PHE A 163 18.72 -15.14 12.63
CA PHE A 163 17.80 -14.02 12.80
C PHE A 163 16.80 -14.23 13.98
N ALA A 164 16.79 -15.43 14.59
CA ALA A 164 15.75 -15.83 15.54
C ALA A 164 15.60 -14.89 16.73
N GLY A 165 16.69 -14.42 17.33
CA GLY A 165 16.66 -13.54 18.49
C GLY A 165 16.34 -12.08 18.18
N ASP A 166 16.27 -11.72 16.90
CA ASP A 166 16.10 -10.35 16.43
C ASP A 166 14.87 -10.24 15.50
N GLU A 167 15.05 -10.52 14.21
CA GLU A 167 14.02 -10.25 13.20
C GLU A 167 12.81 -11.19 13.32
N ASP A 168 13.05 -12.52 13.32
CA ASP A 168 11.99 -13.52 13.26
C ASP A 168 11.10 -13.53 14.53
N ASP A 169 11.72 -13.42 15.71
CA ASP A 169 10.99 -13.41 16.96
C ASP A 169 10.17 -12.12 17.14
N TYR A 170 10.71 -10.98 16.73
CA TYR A 170 9.98 -9.71 16.76
C TYR A 170 8.82 -9.71 15.75
N ALA A 171 9.02 -10.23 14.54
CA ALA A 171 7.95 -10.38 13.55
C ALA A 171 6.83 -11.28 14.09
N ASN A 172 7.18 -12.47 14.60
CA ASN A 172 6.22 -13.41 15.17
C ASN A 172 5.45 -12.84 16.37
N ASN A 173 6.14 -12.13 17.27
CA ASN A 173 5.52 -11.50 18.45
C ASN A 173 4.55 -10.36 18.08
N ASN A 174 4.71 -9.74 16.93
CA ASN A 174 3.84 -8.66 16.46
C ASN A 174 2.61 -9.17 15.68
N ILE A 175 2.58 -10.40 15.20
CA ILE A 175 1.45 -10.94 14.43
C ILE A 175 0.09 -10.66 15.10
N PRO A 176 -0.12 -10.87 16.41
CA PRO A 176 -1.40 -10.61 17.06
C PRO A 176 -1.81 -9.14 17.05
N ASN A 177 -0.87 -8.21 16.93
CA ASN A 177 -1.08 -6.77 17.00
C ASN A 177 -1.37 -6.14 15.62
N ILE A 178 -0.96 -6.80 14.55
CA ILE A 178 -1.07 -6.28 13.17
C ILE A 178 -2.52 -5.93 12.80
N PRO A 179 -3.53 -6.82 12.99
CA PRO A 179 -4.90 -6.52 12.54
C PRO A 179 -5.46 -5.26 13.21
N ALA A 180 -5.28 -5.11 14.51
CA ALA A 180 -5.78 -3.96 15.26
C ALA A 180 -5.09 -2.65 14.83
N SER A 181 -3.79 -2.70 14.60
CA SER A 181 -2.99 -1.59 14.11
C SER A 181 -3.48 -1.11 12.73
N LEU A 182 -3.59 -2.03 11.79
CA LEU A 182 -4.05 -1.72 10.43
C LEU A 182 -5.51 -1.26 10.39
N GLN A 183 -6.38 -1.85 11.23
CA GLN A 183 -7.77 -1.42 11.36
C GLN A 183 -7.86 0.01 11.90
N GLY A 184 -7.01 0.39 12.85
CA GLY A 184 -6.90 1.76 13.35
C GLY A 184 -6.42 2.76 12.29
N CYS A 185 -5.58 2.32 11.37
CA CYS A 185 -5.14 3.11 10.22
C CYS A 185 -6.27 3.31 9.19
N ALA A 186 -7.05 2.30 8.92
CA ALA A 186 -8.13 2.36 7.94
C ALA A 186 -9.20 3.42 8.29
N SER A 187 -9.84 3.96 7.29
CA SER A 187 -11.09 4.71 7.46
C SER A 187 -12.23 3.77 7.86
N PRO A 188 -13.29 4.24 8.55
CA PRO A 188 -14.42 3.40 8.92
C PRO A 188 -14.98 2.63 7.72
N ASN A 189 -15.16 1.32 7.86
CA ASN A 189 -15.63 0.38 6.82
C ASN A 189 -14.65 0.13 5.66
N PHE A 190 -13.40 0.58 5.76
CA PHE A 190 -12.38 0.40 4.71
C PHE A 190 -11.22 -0.52 5.14
N PHE A 191 -11.49 -1.49 6.02
CA PHE A 191 -10.53 -2.53 6.37
C PHE A 191 -10.97 -3.87 5.81
N PHE A 192 -10.12 -4.49 5.02
CA PHE A 192 -10.36 -5.75 4.31
C PHE A 192 -9.24 -6.74 4.61
N THR A 193 -9.57 -8.03 4.61
CA THR A 193 -8.58 -9.10 4.80
C THR A 193 -8.67 -10.10 3.65
N ALA A 194 -7.53 -10.59 3.21
CA ALA A 194 -7.42 -11.62 2.18
C ALA A 194 -6.44 -12.71 2.63
N ASN A 195 -6.93 -13.94 2.78
CA ASN A 195 -6.11 -15.06 3.27
C ASN A 195 -5.52 -15.90 2.13
N THR A 196 -6.04 -15.77 0.93
CA THR A 196 -5.61 -16.50 -0.27
C THR A 196 -5.43 -15.56 -1.45
N PRO A 197 -4.70 -15.94 -2.50
CA PRO A 197 -4.60 -15.14 -3.73
C PRO A 197 -5.96 -14.84 -4.39
N ALA A 198 -6.94 -15.74 -4.27
CA ALA A 198 -8.28 -15.51 -4.77
C ALA A 198 -9.03 -14.44 -3.96
N ASP A 199 -8.82 -14.44 -2.63
CA ASP A 199 -9.41 -13.43 -1.75
C ASP A 199 -8.86 -12.03 -2.04
N ILE A 200 -7.58 -11.91 -2.44
CA ILE A 200 -6.98 -10.62 -2.80
C ILE A 200 -7.76 -9.96 -3.93
N THR A 201 -8.09 -10.70 -4.98
CA THR A 201 -8.88 -10.16 -6.09
C THR A 201 -10.27 -9.75 -5.64
N THR A 202 -10.92 -10.57 -4.84
CA THR A 202 -12.26 -10.29 -4.29
C THR A 202 -12.23 -9.05 -3.39
N ALA A 203 -11.26 -8.95 -2.50
CA ALA A 203 -11.12 -7.83 -1.59
C ALA A 203 -10.81 -6.52 -2.33
N LEU A 204 -9.92 -6.54 -3.33
CA LEU A 204 -9.63 -5.36 -4.15
C LEU A 204 -10.87 -4.85 -4.90
N ASN A 205 -11.69 -5.76 -5.42
CA ASN A 205 -12.96 -5.39 -6.04
C ASN A 205 -13.92 -4.78 -5.01
N ALA A 206 -14.03 -5.37 -3.81
CA ALA A 206 -14.86 -4.85 -2.74
C ALA A 206 -14.40 -3.44 -2.29
N MET A 207 -13.09 -3.23 -2.13
CA MET A 207 -12.50 -1.93 -1.82
C MET A 207 -12.89 -0.88 -2.86
N PHE A 208 -12.79 -1.22 -4.14
CA PHE A 208 -13.14 -0.33 -5.23
C PHE A 208 -14.65 -0.03 -5.26
N GLN A 209 -15.50 -1.05 -5.14
CA GLN A 209 -16.95 -0.86 -5.10
C GLN A 209 -17.36 0.00 -3.91
N GLN A 210 -16.77 -0.20 -2.74
CA GLN A 210 -17.02 0.65 -1.57
C GLN A 210 -16.60 2.10 -1.83
N SER A 211 -15.52 2.32 -2.56
CA SER A 211 -15.09 3.67 -2.95
C SER A 211 -16.08 4.33 -3.90
N LEU A 212 -16.65 3.60 -4.87
CA LEU A 212 -17.67 4.12 -5.77
C LEU A 212 -18.94 4.53 -5.01
N VAL A 213 -19.41 3.67 -4.09
CA VAL A 213 -20.58 3.95 -3.26
C VAL A 213 -20.34 5.21 -2.43
N THR A 214 -19.17 5.34 -1.82
CA THR A 214 -18.80 6.49 -0.98
C THR A 214 -18.72 7.77 -1.81
N ALA A 215 -18.16 7.72 -3.01
CA ALA A 215 -18.07 8.86 -3.91
C ALA A 215 -19.45 9.31 -4.42
N HIS A 216 -20.39 8.40 -4.61
CA HIS A 216 -21.77 8.73 -5.03
C HIS A 216 -22.61 9.36 -3.92
N ILE A 217 -22.35 9.01 -2.66
CA ILE A 217 -23.07 9.59 -1.51
C ILE A 217 -22.62 11.04 -1.25
N THR A 218 -21.42 11.38 -1.67
CA THR A 218 -20.84 12.73 -1.47
C THR A 218 -21.12 13.71 -2.61
N ASN A 219 -21.73 13.27 -3.68
CA ASN A 219 -22.24 14.08 -4.80
C ASN A 219 -23.77 14.20 -4.74
#